data_154a2a147b9f9c88be9a6a839a46ac21
#
_entry.id   154a2a147b9f9c88be9a6a839a46ac21
#
_cell.length_a   1.000
_cell.length_b   1.000
_cell.length_c   1.000
_cell.angle_alpha   90.00
_cell.angle_beta   90.00
_cell.angle_gamma   90.00
#
_symmetry.space_group_name_H-M   'P 1'
#
loop_
_entity.id
_entity.type
_entity.pdbx_description
1 polymer ?
#
loop_
_entity_poly.entity_id
_entity_poly.type
_entity_poly.pdbx_seq_one_letter_code
_entity_poly.pdbx_strand_id
1 'polypeptide(L)'
;MQRRVLPRRCMGQRAATKQAGVRKGRCTYVRHLLSPLDLSVEEIDRLIATAEHIQADPKALAHVADGKKLATCFYEPSTRTRLSFEAAMLNLGGGVLGFSSAQSS
;
A
#
# COMPACT_ATOMS: atom_id res chain seq x y z
N MET A 1 -1.41 6.61 41.90
CA MET A 1 -0.91 5.27 41.53
C MET A 1 -1.25 5.00 40.08
N GLN A 2 -0.30 5.24 39.17
CA GLN A 2 -0.47 4.98 37.73
C GLN A 2 0.14 3.63 37.41
N ARG A 3 -0.66 2.68 36.97
CA ARG A 3 -0.20 1.37 36.51
C ARG A 3 0.32 1.51 35.07
N ARG A 4 1.64 1.37 34.89
CA ARG A 4 2.28 1.22 33.57
C ARG A 4 1.90 -0.14 33.00
N VAL A 5 1.24 -0.14 31.84
CA VAL A 5 1.02 -1.34 31.04
C VAL A 5 2.27 -1.57 30.20
N LEU A 6 2.97 -2.65 30.47
CA LEU A 6 4.15 -3.08 29.69
C LEU A 6 3.69 -3.74 28.38
N PRO A 7 4.36 -3.48 27.25
CA PRO A 7 4.06 -4.17 26.01
C PRO A 7 4.51 -5.63 26.07
N ARG A 8 3.63 -6.54 25.63
CA ARG A 8 3.91 -7.97 25.56
C ARG A 8 5.02 -8.23 24.53
N ARG A 9 6.11 -8.84 25.01
CA ARG A 9 7.20 -9.40 24.20
C ARG A 9 6.65 -10.54 23.35
N CYS A 10 6.79 -10.46 22.03
CA CYS A 10 6.71 -11.61 21.15
C CYS A 10 8.00 -12.43 21.31
N MET A 11 7.93 -13.54 22.02
CA MET A 11 8.99 -14.56 22.06
C MET A 11 8.94 -15.40 20.78
N GLY A 12 10.12 -15.61 20.16
CA GLY A 12 10.26 -16.57 19.08
C GLY A 12 11.37 -16.22 18.08
N GLN A 13 12.60 -15.98 18.57
CA GLN A 13 13.76 -16.02 17.67
C GLN A 13 14.33 -17.44 17.67
N ARG A 14 14.22 -18.14 16.55
CA ARG A 14 15.09 -19.23 16.20
C ARG A 14 15.85 -18.85 14.94
N ALA A 15 17.16 -19.03 15.01
CA ALA A 15 18.11 -18.77 13.95
C ALA A 15 17.77 -19.55 12.69
N ALA A 16 17.84 -18.88 11.53
CA ALA A 16 17.82 -19.52 10.23
C ALA A 16 18.64 -18.74 9.22
N THR A 17 19.57 -19.42 8.71
CA THR A 17 20.35 -19.38 7.46
C THR A 17 19.92 -18.37 6.40
N LYS A 18 20.96 -17.73 5.84
CA LYS A 18 20.98 -16.86 4.67
C LYS A 18 20.19 -17.44 3.49
N GLN A 19 19.11 -16.80 3.12
CA GLN A 19 18.61 -16.74 1.75
C GLN A 19 17.97 -15.37 1.56
N ALA A 20 18.34 -14.69 0.47
CA ALA A 20 17.75 -13.45 0.04
C ALA A 20 16.28 -13.71 -0.33
N GLY A 21 15.39 -13.54 0.62
CA GLY A 21 13.93 -13.68 0.48
C GLY A 21 13.28 -12.45 1.06
N VAL A 22 12.39 -11.89 0.30
CA VAL A 22 11.43 -10.86 0.70
C VAL A 22 10.99 -11.12 2.13
N ARG A 23 11.28 -10.22 3.04
CA ARG A 23 10.93 -10.35 4.46
C ARG A 23 9.42 -10.37 4.63
N LYS A 24 8.87 -11.56 4.71
CA LYS A 24 7.53 -11.82 5.23
C LYS A 24 7.54 -11.47 6.72
N GLY A 25 6.72 -10.53 7.12
CA GLY A 25 6.50 -10.25 8.55
C GLY A 25 6.67 -8.80 8.95
N ARG A 26 6.04 -7.89 8.22
CA ARG A 26 5.77 -6.57 8.76
C ARG A 26 4.28 -6.53 9.10
N CYS A 27 3.98 -6.44 10.39
CA CYS A 27 2.65 -6.05 10.85
C CYS A 27 2.29 -4.78 10.06
N THR A 28 1.41 -4.91 9.08
CA THR A 28 0.97 -3.76 8.29
C THR A 28 0.10 -2.91 9.20
N TYR A 29 0.72 -1.96 9.85
CA TYR A 29 -0.01 -0.88 10.47
C TYR A 29 -0.77 -0.16 9.36
N VAL A 30 -2.09 -0.24 9.38
CA VAL A 30 -2.93 0.46 8.42
C VAL A 30 -2.78 1.95 8.69
N ARG A 31 -2.15 2.64 7.77
CA ARG A 31 -1.88 4.06 7.86
C ARG A 31 -2.80 4.81 6.89
N HIS A 32 -3.46 5.84 7.40
CA HIS A 32 -4.21 6.78 6.58
C HIS A 32 -3.26 7.85 6.04
N LEU A 33 -3.36 8.19 4.78
CA LEU A 33 -2.65 9.28 4.14
C LEU A 33 -3.67 10.39 3.82
N LEU A 34 -3.70 11.42 4.63
CA LEU A 34 -4.63 12.54 4.50
C LEU A 34 -3.96 13.77 3.88
N SER A 35 -2.65 13.89 4.04
CA SER A 35 -1.85 15.00 3.55
C SER A 35 -0.48 14.49 3.10
N PRO A 36 0.15 15.12 2.09
CA PRO A 36 1.55 14.83 1.76
C PRO A 36 2.51 15.04 2.94
N LEU A 37 2.14 15.87 3.91
CA LEU A 37 2.93 16.13 5.13
C LEU A 37 2.92 14.94 6.11
N ASP A 38 2.06 13.95 5.90
CA ASP A 38 2.05 12.71 6.68
C ASP A 38 3.19 11.76 6.29
N LEU A 39 3.89 12.06 5.20
CA LEU A 39 5.03 11.30 4.71
C LEU A 39 6.34 11.98 5.11
N SER A 40 7.31 11.20 5.57
CA SER A 40 8.68 11.69 5.71
C SER A 40 9.37 11.77 4.35
N VAL A 41 10.48 12.52 4.27
CA VAL A 41 11.27 12.63 3.04
C VAL A 41 11.77 11.26 2.59
N GLU A 42 12.23 10.44 3.53
CA GLU A 42 12.70 9.08 3.23
C GLU A 42 11.58 8.15 2.74
N GLU A 43 10.34 8.38 3.15
CA GLU A 43 9.18 7.64 2.64
C GLU A 43 8.85 8.08 1.21
N ILE A 44 8.94 9.37 0.93
CA ILE A 44 8.75 9.92 -0.43
C ILE A 44 9.81 9.38 -1.37
N ASP A 45 11.08 9.41 -0.98
CA ASP A 45 12.18 8.88 -1.78
C ASP A 45 12.00 7.38 -2.09
N ARG A 46 11.52 6.61 -1.10
CA ARG A 46 11.20 5.19 -1.31
C ARG A 46 10.02 4.98 -2.28
N LEU A 47 9.02 5.83 -2.25
CA LEU A 47 7.91 5.77 -3.19
C LEU A 47 8.37 6.08 -4.61
N ILE A 48 9.23 7.09 -4.78
CA ILE A 48 9.82 7.43 -6.08
C ILE A 48 10.67 6.28 -6.61
N ALA A 49 11.56 5.74 -5.81
CA ALA A 49 12.40 4.60 -6.20
C ALA A 49 11.55 3.37 -6.58
N THR A 50 10.43 3.14 -5.87
CA THR A 50 9.49 2.06 -6.21
C THR A 50 8.81 2.33 -7.55
N ALA A 51 8.43 3.56 -7.83
CA ALA A 51 7.81 3.94 -9.10
C ALA A 51 8.80 3.75 -10.27
N GLU A 52 10.05 4.15 -10.11
CA GLU A 52 11.12 3.93 -11.11
C GLU A 52 11.36 2.44 -11.36
N HIS A 53 11.35 1.62 -10.31
CA HIS A 53 11.48 0.17 -10.43
C HIS A 53 10.32 -0.44 -11.22
N ILE A 54 9.09 -0.03 -10.95
CA ILE A 54 7.90 -0.47 -11.70
C ILE A 54 7.98 -0.04 -13.16
N GLN A 55 8.48 1.16 -13.42
CA GLN A 55 8.64 1.67 -14.78
C GLN A 55 9.67 0.86 -15.57
N ALA A 56 10.76 0.44 -14.92
CA ALA A 56 11.80 -0.39 -15.53
C ALA A 56 11.33 -1.83 -15.79
N ASP A 57 10.58 -2.42 -14.88
CA ASP A 57 10.00 -3.76 -15.00
C ASP A 57 8.54 -3.79 -14.48
N PRO A 58 7.56 -3.49 -15.34
CA PRO A 58 6.16 -3.48 -14.94
C PRO A 58 5.62 -4.83 -14.43
N LYS A 59 6.29 -5.93 -14.74
CA LYS A 59 5.87 -7.28 -14.33
C LYS A 59 6.40 -7.68 -12.96
N ALA A 60 7.42 -7.02 -12.46
CA ALA A 60 8.06 -7.35 -11.18
C ALA A 60 7.08 -7.32 -10.00
N LEU A 61 6.08 -6.45 -10.04
CA LEU A 61 5.08 -6.28 -8.99
C LEU A 61 3.65 -6.63 -9.41
N ALA A 62 3.47 -7.36 -10.54
CA ALA A 62 2.16 -7.66 -11.11
C ALA A 62 1.22 -8.46 -10.19
N HIS A 63 1.73 -9.06 -9.12
CA HIS A 63 0.97 -9.90 -8.18
C HIS A 63 1.02 -9.38 -6.73
N VAL A 64 1.57 -8.19 -6.50
CA VAL A 64 1.75 -7.67 -5.14
C VAL A 64 0.43 -7.33 -4.46
N ALA A 65 -0.60 -7.04 -5.23
CA ALA A 65 -1.94 -6.72 -4.76
C ALA A 65 -2.97 -7.84 -5.01
N ASP A 66 -2.52 -9.07 -5.28
CA ASP A 66 -3.43 -10.20 -5.46
C ASP A 66 -4.39 -10.37 -4.27
N GLY A 67 -5.67 -10.52 -4.55
CA GLY A 67 -6.73 -10.63 -3.54
C GLY A 67 -7.11 -9.33 -2.84
N LYS A 68 -6.43 -8.22 -3.09
CA LYS A 68 -6.77 -6.90 -2.54
C LYS A 68 -7.74 -6.15 -3.45
N LYS A 69 -8.49 -5.25 -2.87
CA LYS A 69 -9.43 -4.39 -3.60
C LYS A 69 -9.19 -2.93 -3.27
N LEU A 70 -9.20 -2.10 -4.29
CA LEU A 70 -9.16 -0.64 -4.18
C LEU A 70 -10.58 -0.12 -4.39
N ALA A 71 -11.11 0.62 -3.42
CA ALA A 71 -12.33 1.39 -3.60
C ALA A 71 -11.98 2.83 -4.01
N THR A 72 -12.44 3.25 -5.19
CA THR A 72 -12.28 4.62 -5.66
C THR A 72 -13.58 5.40 -5.43
N CYS A 73 -13.58 6.26 -4.41
CA CYS A 73 -14.74 7.07 -4.01
C CYS A 73 -14.48 8.53 -4.41
N PHE A 74 -14.97 8.94 -5.59
CA PHE A 74 -14.79 10.29 -6.08
C PHE A 74 -16.13 11.05 -6.03
N TYR A 75 -16.17 12.11 -5.21
CA TYR A 75 -17.34 12.99 -5.09
C TYR A 75 -17.34 14.13 -6.10
N GLU A 76 -16.17 14.44 -6.67
CA GLU A 76 -16.01 15.42 -7.73
C GLU A 76 -15.56 14.75 -9.03
N PRO A 77 -15.89 15.33 -10.20
CA PRO A 77 -15.46 14.80 -11.48
C PRO A 77 -13.93 14.81 -11.60
N SER A 78 -13.31 13.66 -11.46
CA SER A 78 -11.86 13.49 -11.58
C SER A 78 -11.52 12.21 -12.34
N THR A 79 -11.92 12.17 -13.61
CA THR A 79 -11.77 10.99 -14.45
C THR A 79 -10.32 10.54 -14.57
N ARG A 80 -9.40 11.46 -14.82
CA ARG A 80 -7.98 11.14 -15.00
C ARG A 80 -7.38 10.51 -13.74
N THR A 81 -7.57 11.13 -12.58
CA THR A 81 -7.05 10.63 -11.32
C THR A 81 -7.62 9.27 -10.98
N ARG A 82 -8.93 9.11 -11.10
CA ARG A 82 -9.61 7.84 -10.85
C ARG A 82 -9.05 6.72 -11.72
N LEU A 83 -9.01 6.92 -13.03
CA LEU A 83 -8.54 5.92 -13.97
C LEU A 83 -7.06 5.57 -13.75
N SER A 84 -6.22 6.53 -13.33
CA SER A 84 -4.82 6.26 -13.01
C SER A 84 -4.67 5.32 -11.82
N PHE A 85 -5.43 5.53 -10.73
CA PHE A 85 -5.41 4.63 -9.57
C PHE A 85 -6.01 3.26 -9.88
N GLU A 86 -7.08 3.21 -10.64
CA GLU A 86 -7.72 1.96 -11.05
C GLU A 86 -6.79 1.12 -11.93
N ALA A 87 -6.16 1.75 -12.94
CA ALA A 87 -5.19 1.09 -13.80
C ALA A 87 -3.98 0.59 -13.02
N ALA A 88 -3.44 1.39 -12.10
CA ALA A 88 -2.33 0.98 -11.24
C ALA A 88 -2.69 -0.25 -10.40
N MET A 89 -3.88 -0.26 -9.79
CA MET A 89 -4.33 -1.40 -8.98
C MET A 89 -4.49 -2.68 -9.80
N LEU A 90 -5.05 -2.57 -11.00
CA LEU A 90 -5.20 -3.72 -11.93
C LEU A 90 -3.84 -4.25 -12.37
N ASN A 91 -2.88 -3.37 -12.67
CA ASN A 91 -1.52 -3.76 -13.06
C ASN A 91 -0.76 -4.46 -11.93
N LEU A 92 -1.13 -4.20 -10.68
CA LEU A 92 -0.57 -4.88 -9.49
C LEU A 92 -1.29 -6.19 -9.13
N GLY A 93 -2.26 -6.64 -9.94
CA GLY A 93 -3.01 -7.88 -9.72
C GLY A 93 -4.21 -7.74 -8.80
N GLY A 94 -4.55 -6.54 -8.38
CA GLY A 94 -5.70 -6.29 -7.51
C GLY A 94 -7.01 -6.08 -8.25
N GLY A 95 -8.10 -5.96 -7.51
CA GLY A 95 -9.42 -5.61 -8.03
C GLY A 95 -9.80 -4.17 -7.70
N VAL A 96 -10.74 -3.62 -8.48
CA VAL A 96 -11.23 -2.26 -8.29
C VAL A 96 -12.73 -2.27 -8.02
N LEU A 97 -13.16 -1.41 -7.08
CA LEU A 97 -14.55 -1.09 -6.81
C LEU A 97 -14.72 0.42 -7.01
N GLY A 98 -15.24 0.82 -8.16
CA GLY A 98 -15.46 2.22 -8.48
C GLY A 98 -16.80 2.72 -7.94
N PHE A 99 -16.80 3.89 -7.31
CA PHE A 99 -17.97 4.65 -6.95
C PHE A 99 -17.81 6.09 -7.45
N SER A 100 -18.80 6.57 -8.17
CA SER A 100 -18.87 7.99 -8.54
C SER A 100 -20.18 8.57 -8.02
N SER A 101 -20.14 9.78 -7.47
CA SER A 101 -21.29 10.40 -6.83
C SER A 101 -22.44 10.69 -7.78
N ALA A 102 -23.60 10.68 -7.20
CA ALA A 102 -24.84 11.43 -7.46
C ALA A 102 -25.45 11.49 -8.88
N GLN A 103 -24.77 11.24 -9.95
CA GLN A 103 -25.38 11.25 -11.30
C GLN A 103 -25.33 9.88 -12.00
N SER A 104 -24.90 8.86 -11.34
CA SER A 104 -24.90 7.49 -11.85
C SER A 104 -25.77 6.56 -11.01
N SER A 105 -26.96 6.96 -10.78
CA SER A 105 -28.00 6.03 -10.34
C SER A 105 -28.93 5.74 -11.50
#